data_9a5a3aa1069b5a0b1ec166fc95c4d0ba
#
_entry.id   9a5a3aa1069b5a0b1ec166fc95c4d0ba
#
_cell.length_a   1.000
_cell.length_b   1.000
_cell.length_c   1.000
_cell.angle_alpha   90.00
_cell.angle_beta   90.00
_cell.angle_gamma   90.00
#
_symmetry.space_group_name_H-M   'P 1'
#
loop_
_entity.id
_entity.type
_entity.pdbx_description
1 polymer ?
#
loop_
_entity_poly.entity_id
_entity_poly.type
_entity_poly.pdbx_seq_one_letter_code
_entity_poly.pdbx_strand_id
1 'polypeptide(L)'
;FVVATIATFFVAWLWALWRCPVSDRGVYVQGAFRGNNGIVGLALASSLYGDYGLSVGGVLAGVVILVYNSLSAMVLAIYSPNGQVGAKDILLSILRNPLIIGVVAAVPFALWQIALPGWLMTSGQYFAQMTLPLALICIGATLSLDALRTSSGSALSSSLMKMVWLPALATLGA
;
A
#
# COMPACT_ATOMS: atom_id res chain seq x y z
N PHE A 1 -11.72 6.48 5.06
CA PHE A 1 -10.33 6.01 4.86
C PHE A 1 -9.68 6.58 3.61
N VAL A 2 -10.28 6.44 2.41
CA VAL A 2 -9.72 6.94 1.13
C VAL A 2 -9.42 8.44 1.19
N VAL A 3 -10.36 9.25 1.68
CA VAL A 3 -10.19 10.70 1.85
C VAL A 3 -9.01 11.01 2.77
N ALA A 4 -8.89 10.33 3.91
CA ALA A 4 -7.77 10.51 4.83
C ALA A 4 -6.43 10.13 4.19
N THR A 5 -6.41 9.06 3.38
CA THR A 5 -5.22 8.66 2.61
C THR A 5 -4.81 9.73 1.61
N ILE A 6 -5.74 10.27 0.84
CA ILE A 6 -5.47 11.31 -0.15
C ILE A 6 -5.00 12.60 0.56
N ALA A 7 -5.63 12.98 1.66
CA ALA A 7 -5.21 14.13 2.45
C ALA A 7 -3.78 13.95 2.98
N THR A 8 -3.47 12.77 3.54
CA THR A 8 -2.12 12.46 4.02
C THR A 8 -1.09 12.46 2.89
N PHE A 9 -1.46 11.96 1.70
CA PHE A 9 -0.60 12.03 0.51
C PHE A 9 -0.23 13.47 0.18
N PHE A 10 -1.20 14.39 0.11
CA PHE A 10 -0.91 15.80 -0.19
C PHE A 10 -0.12 16.50 0.92
N VAL A 11 -0.44 16.24 2.18
CA VAL A 11 0.32 16.80 3.33
C VAL A 11 1.77 16.30 3.29
N ALA A 12 1.98 14.99 3.07
CA ALA A 12 3.31 14.42 2.96
C ALA A 12 4.08 14.97 1.75
N TRP A 13 3.38 15.21 0.64
CA TRP A 13 3.99 15.79 -0.56
C TRP A 13 4.44 17.24 -0.32
N LEU A 14 3.57 18.08 0.25
CA LEU A 14 3.93 19.45 0.63
C LEU A 14 5.10 19.48 1.61
N TRP A 15 5.08 18.61 2.62
CA TRP A 15 6.20 18.48 3.56
C TRP A 15 7.49 18.06 2.88
N ALA A 16 7.42 17.09 1.96
CA ALA A 16 8.58 16.62 1.21
C ALA A 16 9.19 17.70 0.31
N LEU A 17 8.37 18.61 -0.23
CA LEU A 17 8.86 19.74 -1.02
C LEU A 17 9.78 20.66 -0.21
N TRP A 18 9.53 20.80 1.09
CA TRP A 18 10.27 21.70 1.97
C TRP A 18 11.48 21.06 2.65
N ARG A 19 11.38 19.76 2.96
CA ARG A 19 12.34 19.08 3.84
C ARG A 19 13.16 17.99 3.18
N CYS A 20 12.76 17.50 2.01
CA CYS A 20 13.44 16.36 1.38
C CYS A 20 14.18 16.78 0.10
N PRO A 21 15.39 16.22 -0.15
CA PRO A 21 16.06 16.30 -1.45
C PRO A 21 15.14 15.76 -2.55
N VAL A 22 15.30 16.28 -3.76
CA VAL A 22 14.45 15.91 -4.91
C VAL A 22 14.47 14.39 -5.17
N SER A 23 15.63 13.75 -5.01
CA SER A 23 15.82 12.30 -5.17
C SER A 23 14.97 11.47 -4.23
N ASP A 24 14.71 11.97 -3.03
CA ASP A 24 14.10 11.19 -1.96
C ASP A 24 12.60 11.48 -1.78
N ARG A 25 12.09 12.52 -2.42
CA ARG A 25 10.71 12.99 -2.27
C ARG A 25 9.69 11.90 -2.58
N GLY A 26 9.88 11.19 -3.69
CA GLY A 26 8.97 10.12 -4.10
C GLY A 26 8.88 9.00 -3.06
N VAL A 27 10.02 8.55 -2.57
CA VAL A 27 10.12 7.49 -1.56
C VAL A 27 9.56 7.96 -0.21
N TYR A 28 9.86 9.19 0.19
CA TYR A 28 9.35 9.79 1.42
C TYR A 28 7.81 9.85 1.43
N VAL A 29 7.22 10.42 0.38
CA VAL A 29 5.77 10.54 0.26
C VAL A 29 5.11 9.17 0.28
N GLN A 30 5.65 8.22 -0.49
CA GLN A 30 5.14 6.84 -0.47
C GLN A 30 5.21 6.21 0.92
N GLY A 31 6.31 6.39 1.64
CA GLY A 31 6.48 5.90 3.01
C GLY A 31 5.50 6.50 4.01
N ALA A 32 5.12 7.77 3.81
CA ALA A 32 4.26 8.51 4.72
C ALA A 32 2.77 8.13 4.62
N PHE A 33 2.24 7.88 3.41
CA PHE A 33 0.79 7.59 3.26
C PHE A 33 0.48 6.10 3.12
N ARG A 34 1.42 5.29 2.63
CA ARG A 34 1.18 3.88 2.34
C ARG A 34 1.29 3.03 3.60
N GLY A 35 0.16 2.53 4.10
CA GLY A 35 0.09 1.57 5.21
C GLY A 35 0.13 0.12 4.74
N ASN A 36 0.36 -0.81 5.67
CA ASN A 36 0.31 -2.26 5.42
C ASN A 36 -1.08 -2.83 5.77
N ASN A 37 -2.13 -2.17 5.28
CA ASN A 37 -3.51 -2.52 5.63
C ASN A 37 -3.96 -3.83 4.95
N GLY A 38 -3.40 -4.18 3.79
CA GLY A 38 -3.74 -5.41 3.09
C GLY A 38 -3.26 -6.68 3.78
N ILE A 39 -2.16 -6.62 4.53
CA ILE A 39 -1.61 -7.79 5.23
C ILE A 39 -1.93 -7.70 6.72
N VAL A 40 -1.44 -6.66 7.40
CA VAL A 40 -1.58 -6.53 8.86
C VAL A 40 -3.01 -6.14 9.24
N GLY A 41 -3.60 -5.18 8.51
CA GLY A 41 -4.97 -4.72 8.79
C GLY A 41 -6.00 -5.82 8.59
N LEU A 42 -5.88 -6.61 7.51
CA LEU A 42 -6.80 -7.70 7.23
C LEU A 42 -6.66 -8.86 8.23
N ALA A 43 -5.43 -9.21 8.61
CA ALA A 43 -5.18 -10.22 9.63
C ALA A 43 -5.76 -9.80 10.99
N LEU A 44 -5.61 -8.54 11.37
CA LEU A 44 -6.17 -8.01 12.61
C LEU A 44 -7.70 -7.99 12.57
N ALA A 45 -8.31 -7.55 11.47
CA ALA A 45 -9.75 -7.55 11.29
C ALA A 45 -10.34 -8.96 11.38
N SER A 46 -9.69 -9.94 10.75
CA SER A 46 -10.07 -11.35 10.84
C SER A 46 -9.94 -11.89 12.27
N SER A 47 -8.88 -11.54 12.99
CA SER A 47 -8.67 -12.00 14.36
C SER A 47 -9.68 -11.42 15.35
N LEU A 48 -10.13 -10.16 15.16
CA LEU A 48 -11.06 -9.48 16.06
C LEU A 48 -12.53 -9.76 15.74
N TYR A 49 -12.87 -9.88 14.47
CA TYR A 49 -14.26 -9.95 13.99
C TYR A 49 -14.57 -11.19 13.16
N GLY A 50 -13.66 -12.16 13.08
CA GLY A 50 -13.83 -13.40 12.33
C GLY A 50 -14.11 -13.17 10.84
N ASP A 51 -15.01 -14.00 10.28
CA ASP A 51 -15.37 -13.96 8.84
C ASP A 51 -16.00 -12.63 8.41
N TYR A 52 -16.73 -11.96 9.29
CA TYR A 52 -17.28 -10.63 9.02
C TYR A 52 -16.15 -9.60 8.81
N GLY A 53 -15.17 -9.60 9.73
CA GLY A 53 -13.98 -8.73 9.61
C GLY A 53 -13.17 -9.01 8.35
N LEU A 54 -13.06 -10.29 7.99
CA LEU A 54 -12.38 -10.71 6.76
C LEU A 54 -13.11 -10.21 5.50
N SER A 55 -14.43 -10.33 5.46
CA SER A 55 -15.25 -9.92 4.33
C SER A 55 -15.21 -8.40 4.10
N VAL A 56 -15.51 -7.63 5.15
CA VAL A 56 -15.51 -6.15 5.07
C VAL A 56 -14.09 -5.61 4.85
N GLY A 57 -13.11 -6.17 5.57
CA GLY A 57 -11.70 -5.83 5.43
C GLY A 57 -11.15 -6.15 4.05
N GLY A 58 -11.59 -7.24 3.43
CA GLY A 58 -11.21 -7.63 2.08
C GLY A 58 -11.67 -6.63 1.02
N VAL A 59 -12.92 -6.18 1.08
CA VAL A 59 -13.45 -5.13 0.18
C VAL A 59 -12.66 -3.83 0.37
N LEU A 60 -12.45 -3.41 1.62
CA LEU A 60 -11.66 -2.22 1.92
C LEU A 60 -10.22 -2.36 1.42
N ALA A 61 -9.59 -3.51 1.62
CA ALA A 61 -8.23 -3.79 1.14
C ALA A 61 -8.14 -3.68 -0.39
N GLY A 62 -9.13 -4.17 -1.13
CA GLY A 62 -9.20 -4.03 -2.58
C GLY A 62 -9.18 -2.57 -3.02
N VAL A 63 -10.04 -1.73 -2.45
CA VAL A 63 -10.09 -0.29 -2.75
C VAL A 63 -8.77 0.39 -2.37
N VAL A 64 -8.24 0.08 -1.19
CA VAL A 64 -6.98 0.67 -0.68
C VAL A 64 -5.79 0.30 -1.56
N ILE A 65 -5.71 -0.94 -2.03
CA ILE A 65 -4.65 -1.39 -2.94
C ILE A 65 -4.67 -0.58 -4.23
N LEU A 66 -5.84 -0.34 -4.82
CA LEU A 66 -5.98 0.48 -6.03
C LEU A 66 -5.49 1.92 -5.78
N VAL A 67 -5.95 2.56 -4.71
CA VAL A 67 -5.56 3.93 -4.36
C VAL A 67 -4.06 4.03 -4.07
N TYR A 68 -3.53 3.14 -3.24
CA TYR A 68 -2.12 3.14 -2.88
C TYR A 68 -1.20 2.94 -4.09
N ASN A 69 -1.51 1.99 -4.95
CA ASN A 69 -0.68 1.71 -6.10
C ASN A 69 -0.76 2.83 -7.14
N SER A 70 -1.93 3.44 -7.35
CA SER A 70 -2.09 4.58 -8.24
C SER A 70 -1.31 5.80 -7.76
N LEU A 71 -1.46 6.19 -6.50
CA LEU A 71 -0.73 7.32 -5.92
C LEU A 71 0.78 7.07 -5.84
N SER A 72 1.19 5.84 -5.51
CA SER A 72 2.62 5.46 -5.49
C SER A 72 3.23 5.53 -6.89
N ALA A 73 2.57 4.94 -7.89
CA ALA A 73 3.04 4.99 -9.27
C ALA A 73 3.18 6.45 -9.76
N MET A 74 2.19 7.30 -9.44
CA MET A 74 2.21 8.71 -9.82
C MET A 74 3.39 9.45 -9.18
N VAL A 75 3.57 9.37 -7.86
CA VAL A 75 4.62 10.12 -7.18
C VAL A 75 6.01 9.63 -7.53
N LEU A 76 6.20 8.31 -7.68
CA LEU A 76 7.49 7.76 -8.10
C LEU A 76 7.84 8.12 -9.55
N ALA A 77 6.85 8.17 -10.42
CA ALA A 77 7.04 8.60 -11.81
C ALA A 77 7.45 10.08 -11.90
N ILE A 78 6.82 10.98 -11.12
CA ILE A 78 7.16 12.41 -11.09
C ILE A 78 8.62 12.63 -10.64
N TYR A 79 9.11 11.86 -9.69
CA TYR A 79 10.47 11.97 -9.15
C TYR A 79 11.44 10.91 -9.69
N SER A 80 11.11 10.27 -10.82
CA SER A 80 11.99 9.29 -11.46
C SER A 80 13.25 9.96 -12.03
N PRO A 81 14.45 9.39 -11.78
CA PRO A 81 15.70 9.90 -12.34
C PRO A 81 15.77 9.86 -13.88
N ASN A 82 14.96 9.01 -14.51
CA ASN A 82 15.02 8.73 -15.95
C ASN A 82 14.20 9.72 -16.81
N GLY A 83 13.83 10.87 -16.28
CA GLY A 83 13.15 11.92 -17.03
C GLY A 83 11.62 11.86 -16.93
N GLN A 84 10.94 12.75 -17.67
CA GLN A 84 9.49 12.91 -17.60
C GLN A 84 8.78 11.63 -18.04
N VAL A 85 8.21 10.94 -17.08
CA VAL A 85 7.31 9.79 -17.32
C VAL A 85 5.98 10.35 -17.81
N GLY A 86 5.59 10.04 -19.03
CA GLY A 86 4.34 10.48 -19.61
C GLY A 86 3.12 9.93 -18.87
N ALA A 87 2.00 10.62 -18.92
CA ALA A 87 0.75 10.15 -18.34
C ALA A 87 0.35 8.73 -18.85
N LYS A 88 0.69 8.41 -20.09
CA LYS A 88 0.50 7.08 -20.67
C LYS A 88 1.32 6.00 -19.97
N ASP A 89 2.57 6.32 -19.61
CA ASP A 89 3.46 5.36 -18.94
C ASP A 89 3.01 5.10 -17.50
N ILE A 90 2.53 6.14 -16.82
CA ILE A 90 1.92 6.01 -15.50
C ILE A 90 0.68 5.11 -15.57
N LEU A 91 -0.22 5.38 -16.50
CA LEU A 91 -1.44 4.58 -16.69
C LEU A 91 -1.10 3.12 -17.04
N LEU A 92 -0.14 2.91 -17.92
CA LEU A 92 0.30 1.58 -18.30
C LEU A 92 0.95 0.82 -17.13
N SER A 93 1.74 1.52 -16.31
CA SER A 93 2.33 0.96 -15.09
C SER A 93 1.25 0.52 -14.09
N ILE A 94 0.19 1.32 -13.93
CA ILE A 94 -0.96 0.98 -13.09
C ILE A 94 -1.69 -0.25 -13.64
N LEU A 95 -2.03 -0.25 -14.92
CA LEU A 95 -2.77 -1.34 -15.56
C LEU A 95 -1.98 -2.66 -15.62
N ARG A 96 -0.66 -2.60 -15.70
CA ARG A 96 0.23 -3.78 -15.70
C ARG A 96 0.62 -4.24 -14.30
N ASN A 97 0.17 -3.54 -13.27
CA ASN A 97 0.49 -3.93 -11.90
C ASN A 97 -0.23 -5.24 -11.53
N PRO A 98 0.50 -6.31 -11.18
CA PRO A 98 -0.12 -7.62 -10.90
C PRO A 98 -1.10 -7.59 -9.73
N LEU A 99 -0.91 -6.70 -8.76
CA LEU A 99 -1.84 -6.53 -7.64
C LEU A 99 -3.17 -5.93 -8.11
N ILE A 100 -3.13 -4.95 -9.02
CA ILE A 100 -4.32 -4.34 -9.59
C ILE A 100 -5.05 -5.34 -10.48
N ILE A 101 -4.32 -6.06 -11.34
CA ILE A 101 -4.88 -7.11 -12.18
C ILE A 101 -5.58 -8.18 -11.32
N GLY A 102 -4.93 -8.62 -10.23
CA GLY A 102 -5.50 -9.61 -9.32
C GLY A 102 -6.81 -9.15 -8.66
N VAL A 103 -6.83 -7.91 -8.15
CA VAL A 103 -8.05 -7.33 -7.55
C VAL A 103 -9.16 -7.18 -8.57
N VAL A 104 -8.87 -6.63 -9.75
CA VAL A 104 -9.88 -6.45 -10.81
C VAL A 104 -10.40 -7.79 -11.32
N ALA A 105 -9.55 -8.79 -11.47
CA ALA A 105 -9.94 -10.14 -11.87
C ALA A 105 -10.83 -10.83 -10.83
N ALA A 106 -10.67 -10.52 -9.54
CA ALA A 106 -11.50 -11.11 -8.48
C ALA A 106 -12.92 -10.51 -8.42
N VAL A 107 -13.11 -9.27 -8.91
CA VAL A 107 -14.41 -8.57 -8.85
C VAL A 107 -15.55 -9.36 -9.52
N PRO A 108 -15.42 -9.91 -10.73
CA PRO A 108 -16.48 -10.70 -11.35
C PRO A 108 -16.91 -11.92 -10.51
N PHE A 109 -15.92 -12.63 -9.93
CA PHE A 109 -16.21 -13.78 -9.08
C PHE A 109 -16.98 -13.39 -7.82
N ALA A 110 -16.65 -12.24 -7.24
CA ALA A 110 -17.35 -11.72 -6.07
C ALA A 110 -18.78 -11.24 -6.42
N LEU A 111 -18.96 -10.54 -7.54
CA LEU A 111 -20.27 -10.00 -7.96
C LEU A 111 -21.24 -11.10 -8.39
N TRP A 112 -20.78 -12.09 -9.11
CA TRP A 112 -21.60 -13.20 -9.59
C TRP A 112 -21.62 -14.38 -8.65
N GLN A 113 -20.95 -14.28 -7.49
CA GLN A 113 -20.88 -15.34 -6.48
C GLN A 113 -20.44 -16.70 -7.07
N ILE A 114 -19.49 -16.65 -8.01
CA ILE A 114 -18.98 -17.85 -8.66
C ILE A 114 -18.16 -18.64 -7.65
N ALA A 115 -18.67 -19.83 -7.28
CA ALA A 115 -17.95 -20.73 -6.38
C ALA A 115 -16.72 -21.32 -7.09
N LEU A 116 -15.54 -21.04 -6.56
CA LEU A 116 -14.29 -21.64 -7.05
C LEU A 116 -14.18 -23.09 -6.55
N PRO A 117 -13.59 -24.00 -7.34
CA PRO A 117 -13.34 -25.36 -6.90
C PRO A 117 -12.50 -25.38 -5.62
N GLY A 118 -12.81 -26.28 -4.69
CA GLY A 118 -12.17 -26.35 -3.36
C GLY A 118 -10.64 -26.47 -3.43
N TRP A 119 -10.12 -27.26 -4.38
CA TRP A 119 -8.68 -27.41 -4.56
C TRP A 119 -7.99 -26.07 -4.93
N LEU A 120 -8.66 -25.23 -5.74
CA LEU A 120 -8.12 -23.92 -6.13
C LEU A 120 -8.12 -22.94 -4.94
N MET A 121 -9.21 -22.94 -4.15
CA MET A 121 -9.30 -22.13 -2.93
C MET A 121 -8.23 -22.55 -1.91
N THR A 122 -8.07 -23.84 -1.66
CA THR A 122 -7.08 -24.35 -0.72
C THR A 122 -5.65 -24.03 -1.16
N SER A 123 -5.34 -24.24 -2.44
CA SER A 123 -4.02 -23.87 -2.99
C SER A 123 -3.76 -22.38 -2.88
N GLY A 124 -4.74 -21.55 -3.25
CA GLY A 124 -4.64 -20.08 -3.13
C GLY A 124 -4.40 -19.63 -1.70
N GLN A 125 -5.06 -20.26 -0.71
CA GLN A 125 -4.84 -19.96 0.71
C GLN A 125 -3.42 -20.29 1.16
N TYR A 126 -2.84 -21.40 0.75
CA TYR A 126 -1.45 -21.73 1.09
C TYR A 126 -0.46 -20.69 0.51
N PHE A 127 -0.63 -20.29 -0.74
CA PHE A 127 0.18 -19.21 -1.33
C PHE A 127 0.00 -17.88 -0.59
N ALA A 128 -1.22 -17.52 -0.23
CA ALA A 128 -1.51 -16.30 0.53
C ALA A 128 -0.83 -16.31 1.91
N GLN A 129 -0.87 -17.45 2.63
CA GLN A 129 -0.23 -17.61 3.93
C GLN A 129 1.30 -17.50 3.88
N MET A 130 1.92 -17.90 2.79
CA MET A 130 3.37 -17.76 2.59
C MET A 130 3.81 -16.32 2.33
N THR A 131 2.91 -15.44 1.93
CA THR A 131 3.23 -14.05 1.51
C THR A 131 3.90 -13.26 2.64
N LEU A 132 3.33 -13.28 3.84
CA LEU A 132 3.87 -12.53 4.98
C LEU A 132 5.25 -13.06 5.44
N PRO A 133 5.46 -14.35 5.68
CA PRO A 133 6.77 -14.89 6.03
C PRO A 133 7.84 -14.59 4.97
N LEU A 134 7.54 -14.77 3.69
CA LEU A 134 8.47 -14.47 2.61
C LEU A 134 8.80 -12.97 2.53
N ALA A 135 7.81 -12.10 2.67
CA ALA A 135 8.02 -10.66 2.70
C ALA A 135 8.94 -10.24 3.85
N LEU A 136 8.76 -10.80 5.05
CA LEU A 136 9.60 -10.51 6.21
C LEU A 136 11.05 -11.00 6.00
N ILE A 137 11.25 -12.16 5.41
CA ILE A 137 12.58 -12.67 5.07
C ILE A 137 13.26 -11.75 4.04
N CYS A 138 12.55 -11.36 2.98
CA CYS A 138 13.09 -10.44 1.97
C CYS A 138 13.46 -9.08 2.56
N ILE A 139 12.61 -8.51 3.41
CA ILE A 139 12.89 -7.24 4.10
C ILE A 139 14.11 -7.41 5.01
N GLY A 140 14.17 -8.47 5.81
CA GLY A 140 15.30 -8.75 6.68
C GLY A 140 16.61 -8.92 5.92
N ALA A 141 16.60 -9.61 4.78
CA ALA A 141 17.77 -9.81 3.95
C ALA A 141 18.29 -8.53 3.27
N THR A 142 17.41 -7.55 3.01
CA THR A 142 17.78 -6.27 2.38
C THR A 142 18.07 -5.17 3.39
N LEU A 143 17.82 -5.40 4.68
CA LEU A 143 18.01 -4.41 5.74
C LEU A 143 19.50 -4.24 6.02
N SER A 144 20.03 -3.03 5.79
CA SER A 144 21.40 -2.67 6.16
C SER A 144 21.41 -1.72 7.35
N LEU A 145 22.29 -1.98 8.33
CA LEU A 145 22.44 -1.12 9.51
C LEU A 145 22.92 0.28 9.16
N ASP A 146 23.75 0.40 8.12
CA ASP A 146 24.25 1.69 7.64
C ASP A 146 23.14 2.53 6.98
N ALA A 147 22.26 1.91 6.19
CA ALA A 147 21.09 2.58 5.64
C ALA A 147 20.13 3.06 6.75
N LEU A 148 19.93 2.27 7.80
CA LEU A 148 19.11 2.67 8.95
C LEU A 148 19.68 3.89 9.66
N ARG A 149 20.99 3.98 9.84
CA ARG A 149 21.66 5.11 10.51
C ARG A 149 21.60 6.37 9.66
N THR A 150 21.79 6.26 8.35
CA THR A 150 21.87 7.41 7.44
C THR A 150 20.49 8.01 7.13
N SER A 151 19.47 7.17 7.02
CA SER A 151 18.09 7.59 6.66
C SER A 151 17.19 7.85 7.86
N SER A 152 17.71 7.83 9.08
CA SER A 152 16.90 7.82 10.32
C SER A 152 15.92 9.00 10.45
N GLY A 153 16.33 10.21 10.08
CA GLY A 153 15.49 11.40 10.19
C GLY A 153 14.27 11.38 9.26
N SER A 154 14.48 11.10 7.99
CA SER A 154 13.40 11.03 6.98
C SER A 154 12.50 9.82 7.22
N ALA A 155 13.08 8.68 7.59
CA ALA A 155 12.33 7.47 7.90
C ALA A 155 11.47 7.66 9.16
N LEU A 156 12.02 8.30 10.21
CA LEU A 156 11.25 8.57 11.42
C LEU A 156 10.09 9.54 11.17
N SER A 157 10.32 10.63 10.42
CA SER A 157 9.28 11.61 10.13
C SER A 157 8.17 11.03 9.24
N SER A 158 8.51 10.22 8.23
CA SER A 158 7.51 9.55 7.40
C SER A 158 6.71 8.50 8.19
N SER A 159 7.36 7.79 9.11
CA SER A 159 6.70 6.83 10.00
C SER A 159 5.76 7.52 10.99
N LEU A 160 6.16 8.65 11.57
CA LEU A 160 5.29 9.45 12.45
C LEU A 160 4.06 9.99 11.69
N MET A 161 4.23 10.48 10.45
CA MET A 161 3.10 10.86 9.60
C MET A 161 2.12 9.71 9.40
N LYS A 162 2.62 8.52 9.08
CA LYS A 162 1.78 7.35 8.87
C LYS A 162 1.10 6.84 10.14
N MET A 163 1.81 6.82 11.27
CA MET A 163 1.32 6.19 12.50
C MET A 163 0.49 7.13 13.38
N VAL A 164 0.67 8.43 13.24
CA VAL A 164 -0.03 9.43 14.07
C VAL A 164 -1.00 10.24 13.23
N TRP A 165 -0.52 10.86 12.16
CA TRP A 165 -1.32 11.80 11.37
C TRP A 165 -2.44 11.12 10.59
N LEU A 166 -2.16 10.01 9.91
CA LEU A 166 -3.17 9.28 9.14
C LEU A 166 -4.30 8.73 10.01
N PRO A 167 -4.04 8.05 11.13
CA PRO A 167 -5.11 7.61 12.04
C PRO A 167 -5.89 8.79 12.64
N ALA A 168 -5.22 9.87 13.04
CA ALA A 168 -5.91 11.06 13.58
C ALA A 168 -6.88 11.66 12.56
N LEU A 169 -6.48 11.83 11.30
CA LEU A 169 -7.37 12.27 10.24
C LEU A 169 -8.51 11.29 9.96
N ALA A 170 -8.24 10.00 10.01
CA ALA A 170 -9.26 8.99 9.77
C ALA A 170 -10.33 8.95 10.88
N THR A 171 -9.93 9.17 12.12
CA THR A 171 -10.85 9.20 13.28
C THR A 171 -11.63 10.51 13.40
N LEU A 172 -11.03 11.64 12.98
CA LEU A 172 -11.72 12.92 12.96
C LEU A 172 -12.76 13.04 11.83
N GLY A 173 -12.61 12.24 10.78
CA GLY A 173 -13.52 12.22 9.62
C GLY A 173 -14.56 11.10 9.67
N ALA A 174 -14.61 10.30 10.74
CA ALA A 174 -15.58 9.23 10.96
C ALA A 174 -16.72 9.69 11.86
#